data_bbcb0aa43eec57526624d0c510bf9286
#
_entry.id   bbcb0aa43eec57526624d0c510bf9286
#
_cell.length_a   1.000
_cell.length_b   1.000
_cell.length_c   1.000
_cell.angle_alpha   90.00
_cell.angle_beta   90.00
_cell.angle_gamma   90.00
#
_symmetry.space_group_name_H-M   'P 1'
#
loop_
_entity.id
_entity.type
_entity.pdbx_description
1 polymer ?
#
loop_
_entity_poly.entity_id
_entity_poly.type
_entity_poly.pdbx_seq_one_letter_code
_entity_poly.pdbx_strand_id
1 'polypeptide(L)'
;MTATPHQVLEVEGGKPIKLWTRGVPVEEDARRQLMNTARMPFIFKHLAVMPDVHLGKGSTIGSVIPTVGAVIPAAVGVDIGCGMIAARTSLTAADLPDNLHSLRSAIEQAVPHGKTFGGRDRGAWNHVPAATDQAWKALSGRFKAITDKYPRLAKTNNRQHLGTLGTGNHFVEVCLDEADRIWFMLHSGSRGVGNAIGNLFIELAQADMRQHLANLPDRDLAYFEEGSRHFDDYVEAVGWAQDFARQNRALMMQATLDAARRVIAKPFEANLEAVNCHHNYVQKERHFGREVLVTRKGAVSAQKGELGIIPGSMGTRSFIVRGLGNPDAFCSCSHGAGRTMSRTQAKRQFSVEDQIRATAHVECRKDAAVIDEIPMAYKDIDRVMAAQRDLVEVVHTLRQVVCVKG
;
A
#
# COMPACT_ATOMS: atom_id res chain seq x y z
N MET A 1 2.13 12.20 -35.05
CA MET A 1 2.16 10.97 -34.24
C MET A 1 2.16 11.40 -32.78
N THR A 2 1.13 11.16 -32.02
CA THR A 2 1.11 11.40 -30.58
C THR A 2 2.14 10.45 -29.93
N ALA A 3 3.12 11.02 -29.22
CA ALA A 3 4.12 10.21 -28.53
C ALA A 3 3.45 9.19 -27.60
N THR A 4 3.88 7.92 -27.64
CA THR A 4 3.38 6.90 -26.73
C THR A 4 3.51 7.37 -25.29
N PRO A 5 2.49 7.19 -24.43
CA PRO A 5 2.49 7.73 -23.07
C PRO A 5 3.58 7.09 -22.19
N HIS A 6 4.04 5.88 -22.50
CA HIS A 6 5.09 5.15 -21.81
C HIS A 6 6.36 5.01 -22.65
N GLN A 7 7.47 4.74 -22.00
CA GLN A 7 8.73 4.30 -22.60
C GLN A 7 8.76 2.76 -22.65
N VAL A 8 9.49 2.20 -23.60
CA VAL A 8 9.72 0.74 -23.68
C VAL A 8 11.21 0.47 -23.48
N LEU A 9 11.52 -0.42 -22.55
CA LEU A 9 12.86 -0.95 -22.34
C LEU A 9 12.86 -2.41 -22.79
N GLU A 10 13.59 -2.69 -23.84
CA GLU A 10 13.83 -4.06 -24.31
C GLU A 10 14.82 -4.76 -23.37
N VAL A 11 14.56 -6.02 -23.04
CA VAL A 11 15.38 -6.81 -22.11
C VAL A 11 15.87 -8.06 -22.81
N GLU A 12 17.17 -8.16 -22.99
CA GLU A 12 17.80 -9.34 -23.59
C GLU A 12 17.49 -10.60 -22.74
N GLY A 13 16.95 -11.62 -23.40
CA GLY A 13 16.52 -12.86 -22.73
C GLY A 13 15.28 -12.72 -21.85
N GLY A 14 14.54 -11.61 -21.96
CA GLY A 14 13.36 -11.34 -21.15
C GLY A 14 12.18 -10.78 -21.95
N LYS A 15 11.14 -10.36 -21.22
CA LYS A 15 10.01 -9.63 -21.79
C LYS A 15 10.27 -8.13 -21.75
N PRO A 16 9.68 -7.33 -22.65
CA PRO A 16 9.82 -5.87 -22.60
C PRO A 16 9.21 -5.29 -21.32
N ILE A 17 9.66 -4.08 -20.96
CA ILE A 17 9.16 -3.34 -19.81
C ILE A 17 8.58 -2.03 -20.32
N LYS A 18 7.31 -1.75 -20.02
CA LYS A 18 6.64 -0.48 -20.29
C LYS A 18 6.69 0.41 -19.04
N LEU A 19 7.27 1.60 -19.18
CA LEU A 19 7.54 2.50 -18.05
C LEU A 19 6.79 3.83 -18.22
N TRP A 20 5.96 4.17 -17.25
CA TRP A 20 5.29 5.48 -17.13
C TRP A 20 6.15 6.47 -16.31
N THR A 21 7.43 6.58 -16.64
CA THR A 21 8.42 7.33 -15.83
C THR A 21 8.97 8.56 -16.53
N ARG A 22 8.27 9.12 -17.54
CA ARG A 22 8.70 10.36 -18.19
C ARG A 22 8.75 11.51 -17.21
N GLY A 23 9.91 12.15 -17.07
CA GLY A 23 10.13 13.25 -16.13
C GLY A 23 10.23 12.83 -14.65
N VAL A 24 10.22 11.52 -14.37
CA VAL A 24 10.39 10.97 -13.01
C VAL A 24 11.62 10.08 -13.01
N PRO A 25 12.60 10.29 -12.12
CA PRO A 25 13.82 9.51 -12.08
C PRO A 25 13.58 8.07 -11.65
N VAL A 26 14.31 7.13 -12.26
CA VAL A 26 14.37 5.71 -11.89
C VAL A 26 15.81 5.37 -11.57
N GLU A 27 16.06 4.88 -10.37
CA GLU A 27 17.38 4.50 -9.89
C GLU A 27 17.92 3.29 -10.68
N GLU A 28 19.25 3.23 -10.87
CA GLU A 28 19.89 2.16 -11.64
C GLU A 28 19.66 0.77 -11.01
N ASP A 29 19.69 0.68 -9.68
CA ASP A 29 19.39 -0.56 -8.97
C ASP A 29 17.95 -1.03 -9.17
N ALA A 30 17.00 -0.09 -9.24
CA ALA A 30 15.61 -0.40 -9.58
C ALA A 30 15.49 -0.90 -11.03
N ARG A 31 16.20 -0.29 -11.99
CA ARG A 31 16.26 -0.75 -13.38
C ARG A 31 16.78 -2.17 -13.50
N ARG A 32 17.87 -2.49 -12.80
CA ARG A 32 18.46 -3.84 -12.75
C ARG A 32 17.46 -4.86 -12.18
N GLN A 33 16.76 -4.50 -11.11
CA GLN A 33 15.74 -5.35 -10.49
C GLN A 33 14.55 -5.61 -11.44
N LEU A 34 14.11 -4.60 -12.19
CA LEU A 34 13.09 -4.73 -13.24
C LEU A 34 13.53 -5.71 -14.34
N MET A 35 14.77 -5.56 -14.85
CA MET A 35 15.31 -6.46 -15.87
C MET A 35 15.40 -7.91 -15.38
N ASN A 36 15.81 -8.12 -14.13
CA ASN A 36 15.82 -9.46 -13.52
C ASN A 36 14.42 -10.07 -13.48
N THR A 37 13.42 -9.29 -13.06
CA THR A 37 12.01 -9.74 -13.04
C THR A 37 11.50 -10.05 -14.46
N ALA A 38 11.84 -9.22 -15.46
CA ALA A 38 11.40 -9.38 -16.84
C ALA A 38 11.97 -10.63 -17.51
N ARG A 39 13.10 -11.16 -17.03
CA ARG A 39 13.73 -12.42 -17.51
C ARG A 39 13.05 -13.69 -17.01
N MET A 40 12.09 -13.59 -16.09
CA MET A 40 11.38 -14.77 -15.62
C MET A 40 10.49 -15.35 -16.73
N PRO A 41 10.53 -16.68 -16.97
CA PRO A 41 9.96 -17.29 -18.20
C PRO A 41 8.44 -17.21 -18.27
N PHE A 42 7.75 -17.08 -17.13
CA PHE A 42 6.29 -17.06 -17.02
C PHE A 42 5.69 -15.63 -17.06
N ILE A 43 6.51 -14.60 -17.29
CA ILE A 43 5.99 -13.23 -17.47
C ILE A 43 5.13 -13.15 -18.73
N PHE A 44 3.90 -12.64 -18.55
CA PHE A 44 2.95 -12.50 -19.65
C PHE A 44 3.13 -11.16 -20.36
N LYS A 45 3.43 -11.19 -21.66
CA LYS A 45 3.62 -10.04 -22.57
C LYS A 45 4.71 -9.07 -22.14
N HIS A 46 4.56 -8.33 -21.04
CA HIS A 46 5.49 -7.29 -20.58
C HIS A 46 5.29 -7.00 -19.09
N LEU A 47 6.25 -6.34 -18.46
CA LEU A 47 6.03 -5.68 -17.18
C LEU A 47 5.47 -4.27 -17.39
N ALA A 48 4.60 -3.81 -16.51
CA ALA A 48 4.20 -2.40 -16.46
C ALA A 48 4.75 -1.74 -15.18
N VAL A 49 5.34 -0.55 -15.33
CA VAL A 49 6.08 0.13 -14.27
C VAL A 49 5.51 1.52 -14.08
N MET A 50 5.02 1.78 -12.87
CA MET A 50 4.37 3.01 -12.47
C MET A 50 5.40 4.11 -12.18
N PRO A 51 5.03 5.40 -12.27
CA PRO A 51 5.97 6.52 -12.12
C PRO A 51 6.61 6.62 -10.74
N ASP A 52 5.98 6.09 -9.71
CA ASP A 52 6.48 6.05 -8.33
C ASP A 52 7.50 4.92 -8.06
N VAL A 53 7.93 4.21 -9.10
CA VAL A 53 8.85 3.06 -8.99
C VAL A 53 10.12 3.40 -8.20
N HIS A 54 10.50 2.49 -7.32
CA HIS A 54 11.75 2.53 -6.55
C HIS A 54 12.17 1.14 -6.11
N LEU A 55 13.40 1.01 -5.61
CA LEU A 55 13.97 -0.25 -5.17
C LEU A 55 13.11 -0.91 -4.08
N GLY A 56 12.88 -2.21 -4.21
CA GLY A 56 12.16 -3.05 -3.25
C GLY A 56 12.88 -4.37 -2.99
N LYS A 57 12.42 -5.15 -2.01
CA LYS A 57 12.94 -6.50 -1.77
C LYS A 57 12.33 -7.46 -2.81
N GLY A 58 13.16 -8.20 -3.53
CA GLY A 58 12.76 -9.17 -4.55
C GLY A 58 12.31 -8.54 -5.87
N SER A 59 11.41 -7.57 -5.84
CA SER A 59 10.95 -6.81 -6.99
C SER A 59 10.76 -5.34 -6.61
N THR A 60 10.84 -4.44 -7.60
CA THR A 60 10.60 -3.01 -7.40
C THR A 60 9.18 -2.76 -6.86
N ILE A 61 9.06 -1.74 -6.01
CA ILE A 61 7.78 -1.12 -5.68
C ILE A 61 7.39 -0.21 -6.84
N GLY A 62 6.11 -0.15 -7.22
CA GLY A 62 5.64 0.50 -8.44
C GLY A 62 5.61 -0.45 -9.65
N SER A 63 5.56 -1.76 -9.41
CA SER A 63 5.56 -2.78 -10.48
C SER A 63 4.24 -3.53 -10.56
N VAL A 64 3.83 -3.80 -11.80
CA VAL A 64 2.73 -4.68 -12.17
C VAL A 64 3.33 -5.87 -12.94
N ILE A 65 3.21 -7.05 -12.36
CA ILE A 65 3.88 -8.27 -12.81
C ILE A 65 2.82 -9.31 -13.17
N PRO A 66 2.42 -9.39 -14.45
CA PRO A 66 1.47 -10.41 -14.90
C PRO A 66 2.21 -11.74 -15.13
N THR A 67 1.70 -12.81 -14.57
CA THR A 67 2.29 -14.14 -14.70
C THR A 67 1.27 -15.18 -15.15
N VAL A 68 1.74 -16.23 -15.82
CA VAL A 68 0.94 -17.37 -16.23
C VAL A 68 1.50 -18.62 -15.59
N GLY A 69 0.66 -19.32 -14.81
CA GLY A 69 1.02 -20.58 -14.19
C GLY A 69 2.10 -20.49 -13.10
N ALA A 70 2.38 -19.29 -12.59
CA ALA A 70 3.37 -19.11 -11.53
C ALA A 70 3.10 -17.86 -10.69
N VAL A 71 3.62 -17.84 -9.44
CA VAL A 71 3.56 -16.70 -8.54
C VAL A 71 4.88 -16.54 -7.79
N ILE A 72 5.35 -15.27 -7.65
CA ILE A 72 6.60 -14.93 -6.95
C ILE A 72 6.23 -14.33 -5.58
N PRO A 73 6.45 -15.01 -4.46
CA PRO A 73 6.07 -14.49 -3.14
C PRO A 73 6.72 -13.14 -2.80
N ALA A 74 8.01 -12.95 -3.09
CA ALA A 74 8.69 -11.69 -2.83
C ALA A 74 8.20 -10.52 -3.70
N ALA A 75 7.56 -10.81 -4.85
CA ALA A 75 6.98 -9.80 -5.72
C ALA A 75 5.65 -9.22 -5.17
N VAL A 76 4.93 -9.95 -4.32
CA VAL A 76 3.79 -9.38 -3.57
C VAL A 76 4.29 -8.48 -2.45
N GLY A 77 5.43 -8.82 -1.87
CA GLY A 77 6.01 -8.14 -0.72
C GLY A 77 5.53 -8.73 0.61
N VAL A 78 6.06 -8.18 1.70
CA VAL A 78 5.77 -8.68 3.05
C VAL A 78 4.63 -7.92 3.75
N ASP A 79 4.23 -6.74 3.27
CA ASP A 79 3.02 -6.05 3.74
C ASP A 79 1.84 -6.37 2.81
N ILE A 80 1.45 -7.64 2.82
CA ILE A 80 0.38 -8.17 1.97
C ILE A 80 -0.92 -7.44 2.26
N GLY A 81 -1.61 -7.00 1.19
CA GLY A 81 -2.88 -6.29 1.30
C GLY A 81 -2.77 -4.85 1.81
N CYS A 82 -1.53 -4.31 1.96
CA CYS A 82 -1.36 -2.89 2.23
C CYS A 82 -2.16 -2.06 1.23
N GLY A 83 -2.76 -0.97 1.69
CA GLY A 83 -3.68 -0.20 0.88
C GLY A 83 -4.27 0.99 1.59
N MET A 84 -5.18 1.65 0.91
CA MET A 84 -5.80 2.90 1.35
C MET A 84 -7.31 2.74 1.51
N ILE A 85 -7.88 3.52 2.42
CA ILE A 85 -9.33 3.79 2.46
C ILE A 85 -9.53 5.29 2.65
N ALA A 86 -10.52 5.85 1.97
CA ALA A 86 -10.95 7.24 2.12
C ALA A 86 -12.47 7.33 2.15
N ALA A 87 -12.99 8.28 2.93
CA ALA A 87 -14.42 8.53 3.06
C ALA A 87 -14.69 10.04 3.11
N ARG A 88 -15.57 10.53 2.21
CA ARG A 88 -16.08 11.90 2.23
C ARG A 88 -17.22 12.05 3.22
N THR A 89 -17.24 13.18 3.90
CA THR A 89 -18.31 13.53 4.85
C THR A 89 -19.18 14.67 4.35
N SER A 90 -20.25 14.96 5.06
CA SER A 90 -21.11 16.14 4.84
C SER A 90 -20.52 17.42 5.46
N LEU A 91 -19.35 17.35 6.10
CA LEU A 91 -18.66 18.48 6.74
C LEU A 91 -17.83 19.28 5.73
N THR A 92 -17.59 20.54 6.08
CA THR A 92 -16.67 21.46 5.41
C THR A 92 -15.60 21.97 6.36
N ALA A 93 -14.59 22.68 5.83
CA ALA A 93 -13.52 23.25 6.65
C ALA A 93 -14.05 24.14 7.79
N ALA A 94 -15.19 24.83 7.59
CA ALA A 94 -15.81 25.68 8.60
C ALA A 94 -16.37 24.90 9.82
N ASP A 95 -16.55 23.59 9.69
CA ASP A 95 -17.05 22.72 10.74
C ASP A 95 -15.92 22.14 11.60
N LEU A 96 -14.65 22.36 11.22
CA LEU A 96 -13.50 21.91 12.00
C LEU A 96 -13.30 22.76 13.25
N PRO A 97 -12.84 22.20 14.36
CA PRO A 97 -12.49 22.98 15.54
C PRO A 97 -11.28 23.90 15.26
N ASP A 98 -11.22 25.07 15.90
CA ASP A 98 -10.10 26.02 15.79
C ASP A 98 -8.76 25.36 16.15
N ASN A 99 -8.77 24.44 17.11
CA ASN A 99 -7.61 23.66 17.51
C ASN A 99 -7.71 22.21 17.02
N LEU A 100 -7.00 21.91 15.91
CA LEU A 100 -6.96 20.58 15.31
C LEU A 100 -6.21 19.54 16.16
N HIS A 101 -5.45 19.99 17.18
CA HIS A 101 -4.78 19.07 18.11
C HIS A 101 -5.77 18.17 18.87
N SER A 102 -6.97 18.70 19.23
CA SER A 102 -8.02 17.90 19.86
C SER A 102 -8.50 16.76 18.97
N LEU A 103 -8.68 17.03 17.68
CA LEU A 103 -9.08 16.02 16.68
C LEU A 103 -7.97 14.98 16.46
N ARG A 104 -6.71 15.44 16.32
CA ARG A 104 -5.55 14.52 16.21
C ARG A 104 -5.46 13.61 17.44
N SER A 105 -5.53 14.17 18.66
CA SER A 105 -5.45 13.41 19.90
C SER A 105 -6.59 12.41 20.06
N ALA A 106 -7.81 12.77 19.66
CA ALA A 106 -8.95 11.85 19.69
C ALA A 106 -8.75 10.65 18.73
N ILE A 107 -8.21 10.88 17.54
CA ILE A 107 -7.88 9.82 16.57
C ILE A 107 -6.75 8.92 17.13
N GLU A 108 -5.67 9.51 17.68
CA GLU A 108 -4.55 8.77 18.29
C GLU A 108 -5.01 7.87 19.46
N GLN A 109 -6.00 8.31 20.22
CA GLN A 109 -6.60 7.51 21.30
C GLN A 109 -7.52 6.40 20.80
N ALA A 110 -8.24 6.64 19.69
CA ALA A 110 -9.22 5.71 19.17
C ALA A 110 -8.60 4.58 18.32
N VAL A 111 -7.44 4.80 17.72
CA VAL A 111 -6.77 3.84 16.83
C VAL A 111 -5.38 3.50 17.39
N PRO A 112 -5.17 2.29 17.94
CA PRO A 112 -3.86 1.87 18.42
C PRO A 112 -2.81 1.96 17.31
N HIS A 113 -1.65 2.55 17.60
CA HIS A 113 -0.55 2.75 16.67
C HIS A 113 0.80 2.58 17.37
N GLY A 114 1.84 2.33 16.58
CA GLY A 114 3.19 2.14 17.09
C GLY A 114 3.65 0.69 17.09
N LYS A 115 4.78 0.45 17.76
CA LYS A 115 5.46 -0.84 17.88
C LYS A 115 5.38 -1.37 19.30
N THR A 116 5.62 -2.67 19.45
CA THR A 116 5.98 -3.27 20.75
C THR A 116 7.27 -2.64 21.24
N PHE A 117 7.24 -2.09 22.46
CA PHE A 117 8.41 -1.50 23.11
C PHE A 117 8.44 -1.93 24.58
N GLY A 118 9.60 -2.45 25.03
CA GLY A 118 9.77 -2.90 26.40
C GLY A 118 8.76 -3.97 26.85
N GLY A 119 8.40 -4.90 25.94
CA GLY A 119 7.42 -5.96 26.19
C GLY A 119 5.95 -5.51 26.13
N ARG A 120 5.67 -4.22 25.90
CA ARG A 120 4.31 -3.71 25.68
C ARG A 120 4.07 -3.50 24.18
N ASP A 121 2.99 -4.08 23.67
CA ASP A 121 2.53 -3.85 22.31
C ASP A 121 1.58 -2.64 22.27
N ARG A 122 2.14 -1.45 21.95
CA ARG A 122 1.35 -0.22 21.84
C ARG A 122 0.49 -0.19 20.57
N GLY A 123 0.84 -0.99 19.57
CA GLY A 123 0.12 -1.10 18.30
C GLY A 123 -1.00 -2.13 18.34
N ALA A 124 -1.42 -2.61 19.50
CA ALA A 124 -2.46 -3.61 19.70
C ALA A 124 -3.55 -3.12 20.65
N TRP A 125 -4.73 -3.71 20.55
CA TRP A 125 -5.81 -3.51 21.52
C TRP A 125 -5.48 -4.17 22.85
N ASN A 126 -5.54 -3.42 23.95
CA ASN A 126 -5.55 -4.00 25.30
C ASN A 126 -6.90 -4.71 25.58
N HIS A 127 -8.00 -4.10 25.13
CA HIS A 127 -9.35 -4.63 25.15
C HIS A 127 -9.92 -4.57 23.74
N VAL A 128 -10.10 -5.74 23.13
CA VAL A 128 -10.56 -5.84 21.73
C VAL A 128 -12.01 -5.37 21.65
N PRO A 129 -12.34 -4.37 20.80
CA PRO A 129 -13.71 -3.91 20.62
C PRO A 129 -14.61 -5.01 20.05
N ALA A 130 -15.92 -4.97 20.37
CA ALA A 130 -16.90 -5.96 19.91
C ALA A 130 -16.94 -6.09 18.38
N ALA A 131 -16.88 -4.98 17.66
CA ALA A 131 -16.85 -4.96 16.19
C ALA A 131 -15.59 -5.67 15.64
N THR A 132 -14.43 -5.43 16.26
CA THR A 132 -13.17 -6.13 15.91
C THR A 132 -13.25 -7.61 16.21
N ASP A 133 -13.85 -8.01 17.35
CA ASP A 133 -14.02 -9.43 17.70
C ASP A 133 -14.95 -10.14 16.71
N GLN A 134 -16.02 -9.48 16.30
CA GLN A 134 -16.94 -10.01 15.29
C GLN A 134 -16.25 -10.18 13.93
N ALA A 135 -15.48 -9.19 13.47
CA ALA A 135 -14.70 -9.28 12.23
C ALA A 135 -13.64 -10.39 12.30
N TRP A 136 -12.98 -10.54 13.46
CA TRP A 136 -12.03 -11.63 13.66
C TRP A 136 -12.69 -13.01 13.58
N LYS A 137 -13.88 -13.19 14.16
CA LYS A 137 -14.63 -14.45 14.07
C LYS A 137 -14.89 -14.86 12.62
N ALA A 138 -15.19 -13.90 11.74
CA ALA A 138 -15.38 -14.18 10.31
C ALA A 138 -14.09 -14.64 9.59
N LEU A 139 -12.93 -14.17 10.05
CA LEU A 139 -11.62 -14.48 9.46
C LEU A 139 -10.96 -15.73 10.07
N SER A 140 -11.26 -16.05 11.33
CA SER A 140 -10.50 -17.01 12.14
C SER A 140 -10.58 -18.45 11.63
N GLY A 141 -11.71 -18.87 11.04
CA GLY A 141 -11.87 -20.20 10.50
C GLY A 141 -10.91 -20.52 9.36
N ARG A 142 -10.80 -19.62 8.38
CA ARG A 142 -9.82 -19.75 7.29
C ARG A 142 -8.39 -19.63 7.82
N PHE A 143 -8.13 -18.79 8.79
CA PHE A 143 -6.81 -18.67 9.40
C PHE A 143 -6.41 -19.96 10.11
N LYS A 144 -7.34 -20.61 10.81
CA LYS A 144 -7.09 -21.91 11.44
C LYS A 144 -6.67 -22.95 10.40
N ALA A 145 -7.36 -23.05 9.27
CA ALA A 145 -6.98 -23.96 8.20
C ALA A 145 -5.55 -23.71 7.66
N ILE A 146 -5.14 -22.43 7.56
CA ILE A 146 -3.78 -22.05 7.20
C ILE A 146 -2.78 -22.48 8.29
N THR A 147 -3.08 -22.23 9.57
CA THR A 147 -2.15 -22.54 10.68
C THR A 147 -2.05 -24.03 10.98
N ASP A 148 -3.07 -24.82 10.67
CA ASP A 148 -3.01 -26.30 10.76
C ASP A 148 -1.94 -26.87 9.80
N LYS A 149 -1.75 -26.25 8.63
CA LYS A 149 -0.69 -26.57 7.68
C LYS A 149 0.65 -25.91 8.02
N TYR A 150 0.62 -24.67 8.54
CA TYR A 150 1.79 -23.83 8.82
C TYR A 150 1.79 -23.30 10.27
N PRO A 151 2.11 -24.15 11.27
CA PRO A 151 1.98 -23.78 12.70
C PRO A 151 2.79 -22.54 13.14
N ARG A 152 3.87 -22.20 12.41
CA ARG A 152 4.63 -20.95 12.67
C ARG A 152 3.75 -19.70 12.67
N LEU A 153 2.71 -19.66 11.84
CA LEU A 153 1.81 -18.52 11.70
C LEU A 153 0.85 -18.36 12.90
N ALA A 154 0.61 -19.41 13.68
CA ALA A 154 -0.24 -19.34 14.87
C ALA A 154 0.31 -18.38 15.97
N LYS A 155 1.60 -18.02 15.89
CA LYS A 155 2.25 -17.13 16.87
C LYS A 155 1.96 -15.64 16.63
N THR A 156 1.20 -15.28 15.59
CA THR A 156 0.85 -13.89 15.25
C THR A 156 -0.31 -13.38 16.10
N ASN A 157 -0.25 -12.09 16.49
CA ASN A 157 -1.25 -11.46 17.39
C ASN A 157 -2.41 -10.83 16.61
N ASN A 158 -3.13 -11.62 15.82
CA ASN A 158 -4.04 -11.12 14.78
C ASN A 158 -5.29 -10.43 15.35
N ARG A 159 -5.92 -11.06 16.37
CA ARG A 159 -7.16 -10.53 16.96
C ARG A 159 -6.93 -9.15 17.59
N GLN A 160 -5.81 -8.95 18.29
CA GLN A 160 -5.47 -7.67 18.90
C GLN A 160 -4.91 -6.64 17.92
N HIS A 161 -4.41 -7.08 16.75
CA HIS A 161 -3.90 -6.18 15.71
C HIS A 161 -4.95 -5.77 14.68
N LEU A 162 -6.10 -6.44 14.62
CA LEU A 162 -7.17 -6.07 13.69
C LEU A 162 -7.81 -4.75 14.11
N GLY A 163 -7.94 -3.80 13.19
CA GLY A 163 -8.41 -2.45 13.48
C GLY A 163 -7.34 -1.52 14.08
N THR A 164 -6.04 -1.79 13.80
CA THR A 164 -4.91 -0.99 14.29
C THR A 164 -4.00 -0.49 13.17
N LEU A 165 -3.34 0.66 13.39
CA LEU A 165 -2.60 1.37 12.34
C LEU A 165 -1.27 0.71 11.99
N GLY A 166 -0.45 0.39 12.98
CA GLY A 166 0.92 -0.05 12.77
C GLY A 166 1.92 1.09 12.79
N THR A 167 2.97 0.96 11.97
CA THR A 167 4.10 1.89 11.95
C THR A 167 4.60 2.14 10.53
N GLY A 168 5.61 2.99 10.41
CA GLY A 168 6.30 3.27 9.16
C GLY A 168 5.54 4.27 8.31
N ASN A 169 5.23 3.93 7.07
CA ASN A 169 4.47 4.77 6.16
C ASN A 169 2.95 4.77 6.41
N HIS A 170 2.46 4.01 7.40
CA HIS A 170 1.04 4.01 7.76
C HIS A 170 0.63 5.33 8.41
N PHE A 171 -0.59 5.77 8.14
CA PHE A 171 -1.12 7.04 8.65
C PHE A 171 -2.66 7.06 8.67
N VAL A 172 -3.21 7.99 9.46
CA VAL A 172 -4.59 8.46 9.36
C VAL A 172 -4.54 9.95 9.10
N GLU A 173 -5.28 10.43 8.10
CA GLU A 173 -5.32 11.84 7.72
C GLU A 173 -6.74 12.39 7.69
N VAL A 174 -6.88 13.67 8.05
CA VAL A 174 -8.05 14.49 7.73
C VAL A 174 -7.62 15.45 6.64
N CYS A 175 -8.39 15.46 5.55
CA CYS A 175 -8.08 16.23 4.36
C CYS A 175 -9.25 17.13 3.95
N LEU A 176 -8.95 18.18 3.19
CA LEU A 176 -9.92 19.01 2.50
C LEU A 176 -9.76 18.82 1.01
N ASP A 177 -10.87 18.68 0.29
CA ASP A 177 -10.87 18.70 -1.18
C ASP A 177 -10.94 20.15 -1.73
N GLU A 178 -11.02 20.29 -3.06
CA GLU A 178 -11.08 21.56 -3.76
C GLU A 178 -12.31 22.42 -3.45
N ALA A 179 -13.33 21.83 -2.82
CA ALA A 179 -14.53 22.52 -2.34
C ALA A 179 -14.55 22.63 -0.80
N ASP A 180 -13.39 22.49 -0.15
CA ASP A 180 -13.22 22.50 1.30
C ASP A 180 -14.08 21.46 2.04
N ARG A 181 -14.51 20.38 1.39
CA ARG A 181 -15.23 19.27 2.01
C ARG A 181 -14.27 18.35 2.74
N ILE A 182 -14.67 17.83 3.90
CA ILE A 182 -13.82 17.01 4.75
C ILE A 182 -13.83 15.54 4.27
N TRP A 183 -12.62 15.01 4.11
CA TRP A 183 -12.31 13.62 3.88
C TRP A 183 -11.51 13.05 5.04
N PHE A 184 -11.85 11.83 5.46
CA PHE A 184 -10.98 10.99 6.28
C PHE A 184 -10.31 9.97 5.38
N MET A 185 -9.00 9.82 5.52
CA MET A 185 -8.19 8.92 4.71
C MET A 185 -7.19 8.19 5.60
N LEU A 186 -6.95 6.91 5.33
CA LEU A 186 -5.92 6.17 6.05
C LEU A 186 -5.23 5.12 5.18
N HIS A 187 -4.00 4.80 5.57
CA HIS A 187 -3.10 3.84 4.96
C HIS A 187 -2.70 2.79 5.99
N SER A 188 -3.03 1.51 5.73
CA SER A 188 -2.61 0.38 6.56
C SER A 188 -2.77 -0.95 5.81
N GLY A 189 -2.15 -2.01 6.35
CA GLY A 189 -2.08 -3.33 5.73
C GLY A 189 -2.52 -4.47 6.66
N SER A 190 -2.01 -5.66 6.39
CA SER A 190 -2.33 -6.89 7.12
C SER A 190 -1.56 -7.06 8.44
N ARG A 191 -0.87 -6.03 8.89
CA ARG A 191 -0.12 -6.03 10.16
C ARG A 191 0.95 -7.13 10.18
N GLY A 192 1.33 -7.61 11.37
CA GLY A 192 2.38 -8.61 11.53
C GLY A 192 2.10 -9.96 10.85
N VAL A 193 0.84 -10.32 10.65
CA VAL A 193 0.50 -11.61 10.03
C VAL A 193 0.84 -11.65 8.54
N GLY A 194 0.59 -10.56 7.79
CA GLY A 194 1.00 -10.51 6.38
C GLY A 194 2.51 -10.61 6.22
N ASN A 195 3.26 -9.95 7.12
CA ASN A 195 4.71 -10.09 7.14
C ASN A 195 5.16 -11.54 7.44
N ALA A 196 4.52 -12.21 8.39
CA ALA A 196 4.80 -13.61 8.71
C ALA A 196 4.49 -14.54 7.53
N ILE A 197 3.35 -14.36 6.87
CA ILE A 197 2.96 -15.12 5.66
C ILE A 197 3.97 -14.86 4.54
N GLY A 198 4.25 -13.60 4.21
CA GLY A 198 5.19 -13.24 3.15
C GLY A 198 6.57 -13.87 3.34
N ASN A 199 7.17 -13.74 4.54
CA ASN A 199 8.47 -14.31 4.83
C ASN A 199 8.46 -15.86 4.79
N LEU A 200 7.44 -16.50 5.37
CA LEU A 200 7.32 -17.96 5.32
C LEU A 200 7.31 -18.48 3.88
N PHE A 201 6.46 -17.93 3.02
CA PHE A 201 6.35 -18.42 1.65
C PHE A 201 7.52 -18.03 0.75
N ILE A 202 8.22 -16.91 1.04
CA ILE A 202 9.52 -16.60 0.41
C ILE A 202 10.55 -17.67 0.78
N GLU A 203 10.65 -18.06 2.07
CA GLU A 203 11.54 -19.13 2.52
C GLU A 203 11.19 -20.48 1.85
N LEU A 204 9.90 -20.82 1.76
CA LEU A 204 9.44 -22.06 1.12
C LEU A 204 9.73 -22.07 -0.38
N ALA A 205 9.49 -20.98 -1.10
CA ALA A 205 9.82 -20.88 -2.53
C ALA A 205 11.32 -21.07 -2.78
N GLN A 206 12.16 -20.44 -1.95
CA GLN A 206 13.62 -20.64 -2.03
C GLN A 206 14.04 -22.07 -1.67
N ALA A 207 13.35 -22.72 -0.74
CA ALA A 207 13.63 -24.12 -0.38
C ALA A 207 13.22 -25.09 -1.50
N ASP A 208 12.04 -24.91 -2.09
CA ASP A 208 11.55 -25.73 -3.20
C ASP A 208 12.44 -25.63 -4.43
N MET A 209 12.99 -24.44 -4.68
CA MET A 209 13.89 -24.16 -5.80
C MET A 209 15.36 -24.30 -5.48
N ARG A 210 15.73 -24.88 -4.36
CA ARG A 210 17.12 -24.91 -3.84
C ARG A 210 18.17 -25.31 -4.87
N GLN A 211 17.87 -26.29 -5.74
CA GLN A 211 18.77 -26.79 -6.78
C GLN A 211 18.86 -25.84 -7.99
N HIS A 212 17.92 -24.91 -8.13
CA HIS A 212 17.78 -24.01 -9.28
C HIS A 212 18.04 -22.53 -8.93
N LEU A 213 18.26 -22.20 -7.64
CA LEU A 213 18.46 -20.80 -7.19
C LEU A 213 19.62 -20.10 -7.90
N ALA A 214 20.69 -20.84 -8.22
CA ALA A 214 21.84 -20.28 -8.94
C ALA A 214 21.52 -19.87 -10.38
N ASN A 215 20.44 -20.41 -10.96
CA ASN A 215 20.00 -20.12 -12.33
C ASN A 215 19.02 -18.94 -12.39
N LEU A 216 18.53 -18.46 -11.24
CA LEU A 216 17.64 -17.30 -11.19
C LEU A 216 18.47 -16.00 -11.31
N PRO A 217 17.92 -14.99 -12.02
CA PRO A 217 18.54 -13.66 -12.09
C PRO A 217 18.72 -13.01 -10.71
N ASP A 218 17.86 -13.35 -9.77
CA ASP A 218 17.89 -12.97 -8.37
C ASP A 218 17.23 -14.08 -7.53
N ARG A 219 17.86 -14.50 -6.44
CA ARG A 219 17.31 -15.54 -5.55
C ARG A 219 15.94 -15.19 -4.95
N ASP A 220 15.65 -13.92 -4.79
CA ASP A 220 14.37 -13.44 -4.29
C ASP A 220 13.24 -13.57 -5.34
N LEU A 221 13.56 -13.92 -6.58
CA LEU A 221 12.59 -14.29 -7.62
C LEU A 221 12.18 -15.77 -7.58
N ALA A 222 12.55 -16.50 -6.53
CA ALA A 222 12.02 -17.84 -6.31
C ALA A 222 10.48 -17.83 -6.32
N TYR A 223 9.89 -18.84 -6.96
CA TYR A 223 8.47 -18.86 -7.29
C TYR A 223 7.84 -20.24 -7.07
N PHE A 224 6.51 -20.28 -7.04
CA PHE A 224 5.72 -21.49 -7.11
C PHE A 224 5.07 -21.61 -8.47
N GLU A 225 5.14 -22.80 -9.07
CA GLU A 225 4.39 -23.15 -10.28
C GLU A 225 2.99 -23.65 -9.91
N GLU A 226 2.00 -23.35 -10.74
CA GLU A 226 0.64 -23.88 -10.60
C GLU A 226 0.67 -25.40 -10.59
N GLY A 227 -0.04 -26.01 -9.63
CA GLY A 227 0.01 -27.44 -9.36
C GLY A 227 1.16 -27.90 -8.46
N SER A 228 2.09 -27.02 -8.08
CA SER A 228 3.10 -27.35 -7.07
C SER A 228 2.48 -27.35 -5.65
N ARG A 229 3.16 -28.03 -4.72
CA ARG A 229 2.68 -28.25 -3.35
C ARG A 229 2.25 -26.97 -2.62
N HIS A 230 2.99 -25.88 -2.80
CA HIS A 230 2.78 -24.64 -2.02
C HIS A 230 2.07 -23.55 -2.79
N PHE A 231 1.74 -23.74 -4.08
CA PHE A 231 1.09 -22.70 -4.89
C PHE A 231 -0.29 -22.34 -4.37
N ASP A 232 -1.18 -23.31 -4.22
CA ASP A 232 -2.55 -23.08 -3.74
C ASP A 232 -2.57 -22.57 -2.30
N ASP A 233 -1.72 -23.14 -1.44
CA ASP A 233 -1.58 -22.70 -0.05
C ASP A 233 -1.13 -21.24 0.05
N TYR A 234 -0.21 -20.80 -0.82
CA TYR A 234 0.24 -19.43 -0.89
C TYR A 234 -0.86 -18.49 -1.37
N VAL A 235 -1.55 -18.85 -2.45
CA VAL A 235 -2.66 -18.05 -3.00
C VAL A 235 -3.76 -17.86 -1.96
N GLU A 236 -4.13 -18.94 -1.24
CA GLU A 236 -5.12 -18.87 -0.15
C GLU A 236 -4.62 -17.99 1.01
N ALA A 237 -3.38 -18.14 1.46
CA ALA A 237 -2.83 -17.36 2.55
C ALA A 237 -2.72 -15.85 2.21
N VAL A 238 -2.34 -15.51 0.97
CA VAL A 238 -2.32 -14.13 0.47
C VAL A 238 -3.73 -13.56 0.39
N GLY A 239 -4.69 -14.32 -0.17
CA GLY A 239 -6.09 -13.92 -0.23
C GLY A 239 -6.66 -13.63 1.16
N TRP A 240 -6.39 -14.50 2.12
CA TRP A 240 -6.77 -14.28 3.51
C TRP A 240 -6.15 -13.00 4.10
N ALA A 241 -4.86 -12.76 3.86
CA ALA A 241 -4.18 -11.56 4.36
C ALA A 241 -4.73 -10.26 3.71
N GLN A 242 -5.13 -10.31 2.44
CA GLN A 242 -5.82 -9.22 1.75
C GLN A 242 -7.18 -8.92 2.40
N ASP A 243 -7.98 -9.96 2.71
CA ASP A 243 -9.26 -9.80 3.42
C ASP A 243 -9.06 -9.21 4.82
N PHE A 244 -8.06 -9.72 5.56
CA PHE A 244 -7.67 -9.15 6.86
C PHE A 244 -7.32 -7.66 6.76
N ALA A 245 -6.51 -7.28 5.78
CA ALA A 245 -6.10 -5.88 5.57
C ALA A 245 -7.29 -4.97 5.21
N ARG A 246 -8.23 -5.46 4.38
CA ARG A 246 -9.46 -4.74 4.04
C ARG A 246 -10.31 -4.48 5.28
N GLN A 247 -10.51 -5.50 6.12
CA GLN A 247 -11.24 -5.38 7.38
C GLN A 247 -10.52 -4.47 8.38
N ASN A 248 -9.18 -4.58 8.45
CA ASN A 248 -8.35 -3.71 9.28
C ASN A 248 -8.63 -2.23 9.00
N ARG A 249 -8.56 -1.84 7.71
CA ARG A 249 -8.85 -0.45 7.29
C ARG A 249 -10.29 -0.02 7.57
N ALA A 250 -11.27 -0.89 7.33
CA ALA A 250 -12.68 -0.57 7.58
C ALA A 250 -12.96 -0.29 9.07
N LEU A 251 -12.42 -1.13 9.96
CA LEU A 251 -12.55 -0.95 11.41
C LEU A 251 -11.85 0.33 11.91
N MET A 252 -10.65 0.61 11.37
CA MET A 252 -9.93 1.84 11.69
C MET A 252 -10.69 3.08 11.20
N MET A 253 -11.27 3.06 10.01
CA MET A 253 -12.08 4.16 9.49
C MET A 253 -13.28 4.42 10.39
N GLN A 254 -13.99 3.37 10.81
CA GLN A 254 -15.10 3.51 11.74
C GLN A 254 -14.65 4.13 13.09
N ALA A 255 -13.57 3.64 13.68
CA ALA A 255 -13.01 4.20 14.91
C ALA A 255 -12.57 5.67 14.75
N THR A 256 -12.01 6.03 13.60
CA THR A 256 -11.61 7.41 13.25
C THR A 256 -12.83 8.32 13.14
N LEU A 257 -13.88 7.90 12.45
CA LEU A 257 -15.13 8.67 12.32
C LEU A 257 -15.84 8.84 13.68
N ASP A 258 -15.84 7.80 14.52
CA ASP A 258 -16.43 7.87 15.85
C ASP A 258 -15.61 8.79 16.78
N ALA A 259 -14.28 8.82 16.64
CA ALA A 259 -13.45 9.81 17.32
C ALA A 259 -13.76 11.24 16.86
N ALA A 260 -13.90 11.46 15.56
CA ALA A 260 -14.26 12.76 15.02
C ALA A 260 -15.64 13.25 15.49
N ARG A 261 -16.63 12.36 15.59
CA ARG A 261 -17.98 12.69 16.11
C ARG A 261 -17.98 13.15 17.57
N ARG A 262 -16.95 12.79 18.36
CA ARG A 262 -16.83 13.27 19.76
C ARG A 262 -16.21 14.66 19.86
N VAL A 263 -15.50 15.12 18.83
CA VAL A 263 -14.76 16.39 18.84
C VAL A 263 -15.45 17.44 17.97
N ILE A 264 -15.99 17.06 16.83
CA ILE A 264 -16.70 17.97 15.93
C ILE A 264 -18.14 18.11 16.44
N ALA A 265 -18.51 19.34 16.79
CA ALA A 265 -19.82 19.61 17.40
C ALA A 265 -21.01 19.36 16.47
N LYS A 266 -20.80 19.56 15.15
CA LYS A 266 -21.83 19.37 14.14
C LYS A 266 -22.03 17.89 13.81
N PRO A 267 -23.24 17.34 13.91
CA PRO A 267 -23.52 15.99 13.40
C PRO A 267 -23.25 15.90 11.89
N PHE A 268 -22.73 14.75 11.45
CA PHE A 268 -22.38 14.54 10.05
C PHE A 268 -22.62 13.13 9.57
N GLU A 269 -22.90 13.03 8.27
CA GLU A 269 -22.88 11.78 7.52
C GLU A 269 -21.47 11.51 6.98
N ALA A 270 -21.11 10.24 6.87
CA ALA A 270 -19.85 9.78 6.28
C ALA A 270 -20.14 8.78 5.17
N ASN A 271 -19.11 8.43 4.39
CA ASN A 271 -19.19 7.50 3.25
C ASN A 271 -20.10 7.98 2.11
N LEU A 272 -20.29 9.30 1.97
CA LEU A 272 -21.00 9.88 0.82
C LEU A 272 -20.26 9.54 -0.49
N GLU A 273 -18.95 9.38 -0.42
CA GLU A 273 -18.09 8.80 -1.42
C GLU A 273 -16.99 8.03 -0.70
N ALA A 274 -16.75 6.75 -1.02
CA ALA A 274 -15.82 5.91 -0.30
C ALA A 274 -15.02 5.01 -1.24
N VAL A 275 -13.74 4.86 -0.94
CA VAL A 275 -12.79 4.02 -1.67
C VAL A 275 -12.01 3.15 -0.69
N ASN A 276 -11.85 1.87 -0.96
CA ASN A 276 -10.98 0.97 -0.20
C ASN A 276 -10.23 0.07 -1.18
N CYS A 277 -8.96 0.37 -1.41
CA CYS A 277 -8.13 -0.29 -2.41
C CYS A 277 -6.84 -0.87 -1.83
N HIS A 278 -6.37 -1.99 -2.39
CA HIS A 278 -5.07 -2.57 -2.11
C HIS A 278 -4.01 -2.02 -3.07
N HIS A 279 -2.73 -2.11 -2.68
CA HIS A 279 -1.59 -1.83 -3.56
C HIS A 279 -0.42 -2.81 -3.43
N ASN A 280 -0.53 -3.82 -2.55
CA ASN A 280 0.39 -4.97 -2.46
C ASN A 280 -0.45 -6.25 -2.42
N TYR A 281 -0.69 -6.84 -3.59
CA TYR A 281 -1.59 -7.99 -3.70
C TYR A 281 -1.38 -8.76 -5.00
N VAL A 282 -1.95 -9.94 -5.09
CA VAL A 282 -2.08 -10.73 -6.31
C VAL A 282 -3.54 -11.04 -6.57
N GLN A 283 -3.94 -10.93 -7.82
CA GLN A 283 -5.31 -11.20 -8.25
C GLN A 283 -5.32 -11.87 -9.60
N LYS A 284 -6.25 -12.82 -9.79
CA LYS A 284 -6.53 -13.46 -11.05
C LYS A 284 -7.39 -12.52 -11.90
N GLU A 285 -6.90 -12.16 -13.06
CA GLU A 285 -7.54 -11.18 -13.96
C GLU A 285 -7.47 -11.68 -15.40
N ARG A 286 -8.34 -11.11 -16.27
CA ARG A 286 -8.31 -11.40 -17.71
C ARG A 286 -7.74 -10.23 -18.48
N HIS A 287 -6.55 -10.42 -19.08
CA HIS A 287 -5.89 -9.43 -19.91
C HIS A 287 -5.51 -9.99 -21.27
N PHE A 288 -5.70 -9.21 -22.34
CA PHE A 288 -5.40 -9.62 -23.72
C PHE A 288 -5.98 -10.99 -24.10
N GLY A 289 -7.20 -11.28 -23.60
CA GLY A 289 -7.92 -12.53 -23.85
C GLY A 289 -7.45 -13.74 -23.03
N ARG A 290 -6.46 -13.60 -22.17
CA ARG A 290 -5.92 -14.67 -21.31
C ARG A 290 -6.13 -14.38 -19.84
N GLU A 291 -6.37 -15.44 -19.06
CA GLU A 291 -6.36 -15.40 -17.60
C GLU A 291 -4.91 -15.38 -17.09
N VAL A 292 -4.60 -14.44 -16.21
CA VAL A 292 -3.26 -14.22 -15.66
C VAL A 292 -3.34 -13.88 -14.17
N LEU A 293 -2.29 -14.18 -13.43
CA LEU A 293 -2.10 -13.66 -12.08
C LEU A 293 -1.40 -12.31 -12.18
N VAL A 294 -2.10 -11.24 -11.81
CA VAL A 294 -1.52 -9.89 -11.77
C VAL A 294 -1.06 -9.61 -10.36
N THR A 295 0.25 -9.56 -10.17
CA THR A 295 0.87 -9.11 -8.92
C THR A 295 1.09 -7.61 -9.01
N ARG A 296 0.50 -6.86 -8.07
CA ARG A 296 0.74 -5.42 -7.88
C ARG A 296 1.57 -5.23 -6.63
N LYS A 297 2.75 -4.68 -6.79
CA LYS A 297 3.64 -4.29 -5.70
C LYS A 297 3.82 -2.78 -5.71
N GLY A 298 3.14 -2.10 -4.80
CA GLY A 298 3.09 -0.64 -4.84
C GLY A 298 2.41 -0.13 -6.10
N ALA A 299 1.29 -0.76 -6.50
CA ALA A 299 0.45 -0.34 -7.61
C ALA A 299 -1.02 -0.63 -7.29
N VAL A 300 -1.91 0.26 -7.74
CA VAL A 300 -3.35 0.17 -7.50
C VAL A 300 -4.06 -0.28 -8.77
N SER A 301 -5.15 -1.03 -8.63
CA SER A 301 -6.07 -1.29 -9.73
C SER A 301 -6.68 0.01 -10.24
N ALA A 302 -6.73 0.17 -11.55
CA ALA A 302 -7.28 1.31 -12.26
C ALA A 302 -8.17 0.86 -13.43
N GLN A 303 -9.05 -0.10 -13.15
CA GLN A 303 -10.05 -0.55 -14.12
C GLN A 303 -10.91 0.65 -14.52
N LYS A 304 -11.49 0.62 -15.71
CA LYS A 304 -12.28 1.73 -16.23
C LYS A 304 -13.43 2.07 -15.27
N GLY A 305 -13.40 3.29 -14.73
CA GLY A 305 -14.41 3.81 -13.81
C GLY A 305 -14.15 3.46 -12.32
N GLU A 306 -13.19 2.59 -12.01
CA GLU A 306 -12.82 2.22 -10.64
C GLU A 306 -12.16 3.40 -9.92
N LEU A 307 -12.58 3.66 -8.68
CA LEU A 307 -11.95 4.69 -7.86
C LEU A 307 -10.71 4.14 -7.14
N GLY A 308 -9.67 4.97 -7.08
CA GLY A 308 -8.42 4.70 -6.39
C GLY A 308 -7.94 5.89 -5.57
N ILE A 309 -6.91 5.68 -4.77
CA ILE A 309 -6.29 6.70 -3.93
C ILE A 309 -4.79 6.71 -4.22
N ILE A 310 -4.26 7.89 -4.52
CA ILE A 310 -2.81 8.13 -4.70
C ILE A 310 -2.37 9.17 -3.69
N PRO A 311 -1.84 8.77 -2.52
CA PRO A 311 -1.35 9.71 -1.52
C PRO A 311 -0.02 10.33 -1.94
N GLY A 312 0.14 11.60 -1.60
CA GLY A 312 1.45 12.24 -1.57
C GLY A 312 2.25 11.83 -0.33
N SER A 313 3.12 12.72 0.10
CA SER A 313 3.81 12.61 1.38
C SER A 313 3.15 13.52 2.43
N MET A 314 3.60 13.43 3.68
CA MET A 314 3.12 14.27 4.77
C MET A 314 3.35 15.77 4.45
N GLY A 315 2.28 16.52 4.26
CA GLY A 315 2.34 17.94 3.88
C GLY A 315 2.28 18.22 2.37
N THR A 316 2.15 17.18 1.52
CA THR A 316 1.84 17.34 0.10
C THR A 316 0.43 16.83 -0.22
N ARG A 317 -0.10 17.20 -1.40
CA ARG A 317 -1.47 16.78 -1.77
C ARG A 317 -1.58 15.30 -2.07
N SER A 318 -2.78 14.76 -1.89
CA SER A 318 -3.19 13.42 -2.27
C SER A 318 -4.33 13.48 -3.28
N PHE A 319 -4.64 12.36 -3.94
CA PHE A 319 -5.62 12.36 -5.01
C PHE A 319 -6.60 11.20 -4.87
N ILE A 320 -7.89 11.48 -5.07
CA ILE A 320 -8.89 10.48 -5.44
C ILE A 320 -8.92 10.45 -6.96
N VAL A 321 -8.74 9.28 -7.52
CA VAL A 321 -8.62 9.08 -8.97
C VAL A 321 -9.64 8.10 -9.48
N ARG A 322 -9.94 8.19 -10.79
CA ARG A 322 -10.75 7.20 -11.51
C ARG A 322 -9.91 6.53 -12.58
N GLY A 323 -9.87 5.20 -12.59
CA GLY A 323 -9.15 4.40 -13.56
C GLY A 323 -9.69 4.59 -14.98
N LEU A 324 -8.79 4.62 -15.94
CA LEU A 324 -9.11 4.70 -17.37
C LEU A 324 -9.09 3.32 -18.05
N GLY A 325 -8.66 2.27 -17.34
CA GLY A 325 -8.64 0.90 -17.84
C GLY A 325 -7.59 0.68 -18.92
N ASN A 326 -6.43 1.32 -18.84
CA ASN A 326 -5.36 1.20 -19.83
C ASN A 326 -4.80 -0.25 -19.85
N PRO A 327 -4.98 -1.01 -20.96
CA PRO A 327 -4.56 -2.41 -21.02
C PRO A 327 -3.03 -2.58 -20.98
N ASP A 328 -2.27 -1.61 -21.48
CA ASP A 328 -0.81 -1.64 -21.47
C ASP A 328 -0.22 -1.57 -20.05
N ALA A 329 -0.97 -0.98 -19.11
CA ALA A 329 -0.65 -0.95 -17.68
C ALA A 329 -1.32 -2.08 -16.90
N PHE A 330 -1.93 -3.06 -17.56
CA PHE A 330 -2.79 -4.07 -16.93
C PHE A 330 -3.83 -3.41 -16.00
N CYS A 331 -4.47 -2.33 -16.49
CA CYS A 331 -5.43 -1.52 -15.73
C CYS A 331 -4.90 -1.16 -14.33
N SER A 332 -3.72 -0.53 -14.27
CA SER A 332 -3.06 -0.18 -13.01
C SER A 332 -2.53 1.25 -13.03
N CYS A 333 -2.31 1.80 -11.84
CA CYS A 333 -1.70 3.12 -11.62
C CYS A 333 -0.77 3.09 -10.39
N SER A 334 -0.05 4.19 -10.14
CA SER A 334 0.82 4.33 -8.97
C SER A 334 0.03 4.25 -7.66
N HIS A 335 0.72 3.85 -6.58
CA HIS A 335 0.14 3.76 -5.24
C HIS A 335 0.41 4.98 -4.36
N GLY A 336 1.26 5.91 -4.81
CA GLY A 336 1.67 7.09 -4.06
C GLY A 336 2.77 7.87 -4.77
N ALA A 337 3.51 8.68 -4.00
CA ALA A 337 4.62 9.47 -4.53
C ALA A 337 5.86 8.63 -4.85
N GLY A 338 6.11 7.54 -4.13
CA GLY A 338 7.35 6.78 -4.19
C GLY A 338 8.53 7.47 -3.50
N ARG A 339 9.46 6.70 -2.98
CA ARG A 339 10.61 7.25 -2.25
C ARG A 339 11.79 7.54 -3.20
N THR A 340 12.57 8.57 -2.85
CA THR A 340 13.85 8.88 -3.50
C THR A 340 15.05 8.41 -2.69
N MET A 341 14.83 8.02 -1.42
CA MET A 341 15.88 7.57 -0.52
C MET A 341 15.35 6.63 0.57
N SER A 342 16.26 5.88 1.20
CA SER A 342 15.92 5.00 2.32
C SER A 342 15.55 5.80 3.58
N ARG A 343 14.80 5.15 4.50
CA ARG A 343 14.47 5.75 5.80
C ARG A 343 15.71 6.13 6.62
N THR A 344 16.73 5.28 6.61
CA THR A 344 17.99 5.54 7.30
C THR A 344 18.69 6.76 6.72
N GLN A 345 18.67 6.92 5.40
CA GLN A 345 19.26 8.08 4.73
C GLN A 345 18.49 9.36 5.07
N ALA A 346 17.16 9.33 5.05
CA ALA A 346 16.34 10.48 5.44
C ALA A 346 16.65 10.94 6.88
N LYS A 347 16.73 10.01 7.84
CA LYS A 347 17.12 10.33 9.25
C LYS A 347 18.51 10.92 9.41
N ARG A 348 19.43 10.63 8.48
CA ARG A 348 20.80 11.21 8.49
C ARG A 348 20.85 12.59 7.81
N GLN A 349 19.99 12.82 6.86
CA GLN A 349 20.04 13.99 5.98
C GLN A 349 19.20 15.16 6.49
N PHE A 350 18.09 14.88 7.19
CA PHE A 350 17.10 15.87 7.60
C PHE A 350 17.01 16.01 9.12
N SER A 351 16.64 17.21 9.57
CA SER A 351 16.43 17.57 10.96
C SER A 351 14.96 17.68 11.34
N VAL A 352 14.69 17.86 12.65
CA VAL A 352 13.34 18.15 13.15
C VAL A 352 12.85 19.50 12.63
N GLU A 353 13.74 20.50 12.48
CA GLU A 353 13.44 21.81 11.94
C GLU A 353 12.99 21.75 10.48
N ASP A 354 13.59 20.84 9.69
CA ASP A 354 13.17 20.57 8.31
C ASP A 354 11.75 20.01 8.27
N GLN A 355 11.45 19.06 9.17
CA GLN A 355 10.12 18.48 9.32
C GLN A 355 9.08 19.52 9.72
N ILE A 356 9.39 20.40 10.69
CA ILE A 356 8.52 21.50 11.13
C ILE A 356 8.18 22.41 9.96
N ARG A 357 9.20 22.82 9.18
CA ARG A 357 9.00 23.67 7.99
C ARG A 357 8.14 23.01 6.93
N ALA A 358 8.45 21.77 6.61
CA ALA A 358 7.75 21.01 5.55
C ALA A 358 6.28 20.72 5.87
N THR A 359 5.92 20.65 7.16
CA THR A 359 4.58 20.34 7.64
C THR A 359 3.94 21.47 8.45
N ALA A 360 4.36 22.73 8.22
CA ALA A 360 3.90 23.88 9.00
C ALA A 360 2.37 24.05 8.98
N HIS A 361 1.73 23.67 7.88
CA HIS A 361 0.30 23.78 7.62
C HIS A 361 -0.51 22.51 8.02
N VAL A 362 0.14 21.48 8.58
CA VAL A 362 -0.50 20.24 8.99
C VAL A 362 -0.36 20.05 10.50
N GLU A 363 -1.44 19.74 11.17
CA GLU A 363 -1.42 19.28 12.57
C GLU A 363 -0.95 17.82 12.62
N CYS A 364 0.30 17.62 13.01
CA CYS A 364 0.95 16.31 13.07
C CYS A 364 2.07 16.30 14.10
N ARG A 365 2.62 15.11 14.38
CA ARG A 365 3.85 14.97 15.16
C ARG A 365 5.02 15.59 14.39
N LYS A 366 5.84 16.37 15.12
CA LYS A 366 7.01 17.09 14.58
C LYS A 366 8.25 16.78 15.42
N ASP A 367 8.51 15.48 15.59
CA ASP A 367 9.63 14.96 16.40
C ASP A 367 10.54 14.03 15.57
N ALA A 368 11.64 13.58 16.15
CA ALA A 368 12.64 12.73 15.51
C ALA A 368 12.09 11.37 15.05
N ALA A 369 10.95 10.90 15.59
CA ALA A 369 10.38 9.60 15.26
C ALA A 369 9.75 9.57 13.86
N VAL A 370 9.39 10.73 13.29
CA VAL A 370 8.72 10.85 11.98
C VAL A 370 9.62 11.39 10.86
N ILE A 371 10.90 11.70 11.14
CA ILE A 371 11.84 12.25 10.12
C ILE A 371 12.04 11.30 8.93
N ASP A 372 11.97 9.99 9.14
CA ASP A 372 12.10 9.01 8.04
C ASP A 372 10.94 9.08 7.02
N GLU A 373 9.87 9.79 7.34
CA GLU A 373 8.70 10.01 6.48
C GLU A 373 8.57 11.48 6.01
N ILE A 374 9.64 12.27 6.15
CA ILE A 374 9.68 13.69 5.73
C ILE A 374 9.35 13.83 4.23
N PRO A 375 8.63 14.89 3.81
CA PRO A 375 8.24 15.08 2.41
C PRO A 375 9.40 15.00 1.41
N MET A 376 10.58 15.53 1.75
CA MET A 376 11.76 15.52 0.89
C MET A 376 12.36 14.14 0.62
N ALA A 377 11.92 13.10 1.34
CA ALA A 377 12.32 11.72 1.07
C ALA A 377 11.50 11.05 -0.05
N TYR A 378 10.57 11.79 -0.65
CA TYR A 378 9.64 11.30 -1.67
C TYR A 378 9.82 12.03 -3.00
N LYS A 379 9.39 11.38 -4.09
CA LYS A 379 9.31 12.01 -5.41
C LYS A 379 8.23 13.11 -5.40
N ASP A 380 8.37 14.03 -6.33
CA ASP A 380 7.34 15.05 -6.57
C ASP A 380 6.06 14.40 -7.07
N ILE A 381 5.00 14.47 -6.26
CA ILE A 381 3.71 13.83 -6.56
C ILE A 381 3.07 14.41 -7.82
N ASP A 382 3.27 15.69 -8.16
CA ASP A 382 2.70 16.28 -9.36
C ASP A 382 3.36 15.73 -10.63
N ARG A 383 4.67 15.45 -10.58
CA ARG A 383 5.38 14.76 -11.67
C ARG A 383 4.91 13.32 -11.82
N VAL A 384 4.70 12.63 -10.70
CA VAL A 384 4.13 11.27 -10.70
C VAL A 384 2.75 11.27 -11.35
N MET A 385 1.87 12.20 -10.99
CA MET A 385 0.54 12.32 -11.59
C MET A 385 0.59 12.72 -13.06
N ALA A 386 1.48 13.62 -13.45
CA ALA A 386 1.65 14.04 -14.83
C ALA A 386 2.11 12.91 -15.75
N ALA A 387 2.92 11.96 -15.24
CA ALA A 387 3.46 10.84 -16.00
C ALA A 387 2.43 9.73 -16.27
N GLN A 388 1.27 9.73 -15.62
CA GLN A 388 0.24 8.68 -15.71
C GLN A 388 -1.16 9.20 -16.10
N ARG A 389 -1.24 10.28 -16.85
CA ARG A 389 -2.52 10.88 -17.29
C ARG A 389 -3.38 9.98 -18.18
N ASP A 390 -2.79 8.97 -18.80
CA ASP A 390 -3.46 7.94 -19.58
C ASP A 390 -3.88 6.72 -18.74
N LEU A 391 -3.52 6.66 -17.47
CA LEU A 391 -3.89 5.59 -16.56
C LEU A 391 -5.07 5.98 -15.67
N VAL A 392 -5.15 7.24 -15.25
CA VAL A 392 -6.16 7.75 -14.34
C VAL A 392 -6.54 9.20 -14.65
N GLU A 393 -7.78 9.57 -14.33
CA GLU A 393 -8.22 10.95 -14.18
C GLU A 393 -8.32 11.34 -12.69
N VAL A 394 -8.01 12.61 -12.37
CA VAL A 394 -8.17 13.13 -11.01
C VAL A 394 -9.62 13.50 -10.77
N VAL A 395 -10.24 12.90 -9.76
CA VAL A 395 -11.60 13.20 -9.31
C VAL A 395 -11.58 14.27 -8.23
N HIS A 396 -10.71 14.11 -7.21
CA HIS A 396 -10.51 15.09 -6.15
C HIS A 396 -9.02 15.26 -5.84
N THR A 397 -8.63 16.48 -5.54
CA THR A 397 -7.33 16.82 -4.98
C THR A 397 -7.49 17.13 -3.50
N LEU A 398 -6.81 16.38 -2.66
CA LEU A 398 -6.92 16.45 -1.21
C LEU A 398 -5.70 17.15 -0.60
N ARG A 399 -5.96 18.08 0.33
CA ARG A 399 -4.95 18.79 1.13
C ARG A 399 -5.07 18.34 2.59
N GLN A 400 -4.01 17.82 3.16
CA GLN A 400 -4.01 17.38 4.56
C GLN A 400 -4.12 18.59 5.50
N VAL A 401 -4.90 18.41 6.58
CA VAL A 401 -4.97 19.35 7.71
C VAL A 401 -4.59 18.68 9.04
N VAL A 402 -4.80 17.36 9.14
CA VAL A 402 -4.35 16.53 10.28
C VAL A 402 -3.66 15.28 9.75
N CYS A 403 -2.54 14.88 10.36
CA CYS A 403 -1.88 13.60 10.09
C CYS A 403 -1.47 12.89 11.39
N VAL A 404 -1.98 11.67 11.58
CA VAL A 404 -1.56 10.75 12.64
C VAL A 404 -0.65 9.70 12.02
N LYS A 405 0.58 9.59 12.53
CA LYS A 405 1.58 8.60 12.08
C LYS A 405 1.67 7.43 13.05
N GLY A 406 1.88 6.24 12.49
CA GLY A 406 2.08 5.01 13.23
C GLY A 406 3.48 4.84 13.84
#